data_c48848f7fc8a6fb793c0abaaf1be691b
#
_entry.id   c48848f7fc8a6fb793c0abaaf1be691b
#
_cell.length_a   1.000
_cell.length_b   1.000
_cell.length_c   1.000
_cell.angle_alpha   90.00
_cell.angle_beta   90.00
_cell.angle_gamma   90.00
#
_symmetry.space_group_name_H-M   'P 1'
#
loop_
_entity.id
_entity.type
_entity.pdbx_description
1 polymer ?
#
loop_
_entity_poly.entity_id
_entity_poly.type
_entity_poly.pdbx_seq_one_letter_code
_entity_poly.pdbx_strand_id
1 'polypeptide(L)'
;MGIILEVDQVYKHFGGVKANENVSLTVEEGSIVGLIGPNGSGKTTLFNSIVGTHPIDQGSIFFEGKEISSLPVPAVAKLGLLRTFQQTRIYEKLNCIQNMLVSSKPENDTVFNVFAKIPDELTDKSENLLKFVGLYQKRNLRAGDLSFGQQKLLELAMALMNEPKMLLLDEPTAGINPTLINGIIDRLIKVNKEFGITLLVIEHNMRVIMSLAQKIFCLAHGELLAEGT
;
A
#
# COMPACT_ATOMS: atom_id res chain seq x y z
N MET A 1 2.47 -19.54 -10.17
CA MET A 1 2.40 -18.46 -9.17
C MET A 1 1.32 -18.84 -8.18
N GLY A 2 1.54 -18.62 -6.88
CA GLY A 2 0.54 -18.91 -5.84
C GLY A 2 -0.39 -17.72 -5.62
N ILE A 3 -1.53 -17.96 -4.95
CA ILE A 3 -2.40 -16.90 -4.47
C ILE A 3 -1.76 -16.31 -3.20
N ILE A 4 -1.48 -15.00 -3.19
CA ILE A 4 -0.95 -14.30 -2.00
C ILE A 4 -2.06 -13.71 -1.14
N LEU A 5 -3.14 -13.23 -1.76
CA LEU A 5 -4.32 -12.69 -1.08
C LEU A 5 -5.58 -13.33 -1.62
N GLU A 6 -6.43 -13.84 -0.73
CA GLU A 6 -7.76 -14.35 -1.04
C GLU A 6 -8.78 -13.66 -0.14
N VAL A 7 -9.78 -13.09 -0.76
CA VAL A 7 -10.97 -12.53 -0.12
C VAL A 7 -12.13 -13.43 -0.50
N ASP A 8 -12.78 -14.06 0.47
CA ASP A 8 -13.85 -15.04 0.23
C ASP A 8 -15.14 -14.60 0.91
N GLN A 9 -16.14 -14.30 0.07
CA GLN A 9 -17.50 -13.92 0.47
C GLN A 9 -17.55 -12.88 1.59
N VAL A 10 -16.75 -11.81 1.47
CA VAL A 10 -16.66 -10.78 2.51
C VAL A 10 -17.85 -9.85 2.48
N TYR A 11 -18.44 -9.66 3.67
CA TYR A 11 -19.49 -8.68 3.94
C TYR A 11 -19.00 -7.64 4.94
N LYS A 12 -19.34 -6.37 4.68
CA LYS A 12 -19.12 -5.27 5.62
C LYS A 12 -20.22 -4.24 5.53
N HIS A 13 -20.93 -4.06 6.63
CA HIS A 13 -22.03 -3.11 6.75
C HIS A 13 -21.71 -2.05 7.82
N PHE A 14 -22.24 -0.86 7.63
CA PHE A 14 -22.22 0.22 8.59
C PHE A 14 -23.65 0.72 8.81
N GLY A 15 -24.30 0.26 9.89
CA GLY A 15 -25.73 0.49 10.09
C GLY A 15 -26.55 -0.07 8.92
N GLY A 16 -27.30 0.79 8.23
CA GLY A 16 -28.09 0.41 7.05
C GLY A 16 -27.32 0.40 5.72
N VAL A 17 -26.02 0.78 5.71
CA VAL A 17 -25.22 0.87 4.49
C VAL A 17 -24.45 -0.43 4.27
N LYS A 18 -24.73 -1.11 3.17
CA LYS A 18 -24.01 -2.29 2.69
C LYS A 18 -22.76 -1.83 1.93
N ALA A 19 -21.65 -1.72 2.64
CA ALA A 19 -20.41 -1.20 2.05
C ALA A 19 -19.66 -2.26 1.23
N ASN A 20 -19.69 -3.53 1.67
CA ASN A 20 -19.29 -4.69 0.87
C ASN A 20 -20.33 -5.79 1.07
N GLU A 21 -20.71 -6.45 -0.02
CA GLU A 21 -21.75 -7.47 -0.08
C GLU A 21 -21.24 -8.63 -0.92
N ASN A 22 -20.94 -9.76 -0.28
CA ASN A 22 -20.46 -10.98 -0.93
C ASN A 22 -19.25 -10.77 -1.86
N VAL A 23 -18.24 -10.01 -1.42
CA VAL A 23 -17.08 -9.72 -2.24
C VAL A 23 -16.09 -10.88 -2.18
N SER A 24 -15.77 -11.45 -3.36
CA SER A 24 -14.73 -12.49 -3.50
C SER A 24 -13.75 -12.10 -4.58
N LEU A 25 -12.45 -12.11 -4.27
CA LEU A 25 -11.36 -11.86 -5.23
C LEU A 25 -10.07 -12.56 -4.80
N THR A 26 -9.21 -12.82 -5.76
CA THR A 26 -7.88 -13.39 -5.54
C THR A 26 -6.80 -12.56 -6.20
N VAL A 27 -5.65 -12.44 -5.52
CA VAL A 27 -4.45 -11.77 -6.04
C VAL A 27 -3.32 -12.78 -6.11
N GLU A 28 -2.71 -12.94 -7.28
CA GLU A 28 -1.55 -13.80 -7.47
C GLU A 28 -0.28 -13.10 -6.98
N GLU A 29 0.65 -13.88 -6.42
CA GLU A 29 1.96 -13.38 -5.99
C GLU A 29 2.74 -12.78 -7.18
N GLY A 30 3.37 -11.63 -6.95
CA GLY A 30 4.16 -10.93 -7.97
C GLY A 30 3.33 -10.23 -9.04
N SER A 31 1.99 -10.18 -8.91
CA SER A 31 1.13 -9.46 -9.86
C SER A 31 0.89 -7.99 -9.43
N ILE A 32 0.47 -7.17 -10.40
CA ILE A 32 -0.14 -5.86 -10.15
C ILE A 32 -1.61 -5.96 -10.51
N VAL A 33 -2.47 -5.80 -9.52
CA VAL A 33 -3.93 -5.92 -9.66
C VAL A 33 -4.59 -4.57 -9.40
N GLY A 34 -5.54 -4.20 -10.25
CA GLY A 34 -6.35 -3.00 -10.11
C GLY A 34 -7.69 -3.26 -9.44
N LEU A 35 -8.15 -2.33 -8.61
CA LEU A 35 -9.52 -2.29 -8.10
C LEU A 35 -10.14 -0.96 -8.47
N ILE A 36 -11.10 -0.98 -9.39
CA ILE A 36 -11.80 0.20 -9.89
C ILE A 36 -13.26 0.23 -9.46
N GLY A 37 -13.91 1.36 -9.64
CA GLY A 37 -15.35 1.54 -9.38
C GLY A 37 -15.66 2.97 -8.98
N PRO A 38 -16.95 3.37 -8.98
CA PRO A 38 -17.36 4.73 -8.62
C PRO A 38 -17.07 5.04 -7.14
N ASN A 39 -17.14 6.34 -6.78
CA ASN A 39 -17.05 6.75 -5.38
C ASN A 39 -18.21 6.13 -4.59
N GLY A 40 -17.90 5.66 -3.37
CA GLY A 40 -18.90 4.96 -2.54
C GLY A 40 -19.15 3.49 -2.92
N SER A 41 -18.41 2.91 -3.89
CA SER A 41 -18.59 1.50 -4.27
C SER A 41 -18.05 0.48 -3.26
N GLY A 42 -17.36 0.90 -2.19
CA GLY A 42 -16.85 0.00 -1.15
C GLY A 42 -15.35 -0.31 -1.23
N LYS A 43 -14.59 0.20 -2.20
CA LYS A 43 -13.15 -0.10 -2.40
C LYS A 43 -12.30 0.17 -1.16
N THR A 44 -12.39 1.37 -0.62
CA THR A 44 -11.64 1.77 0.60
C THR A 44 -12.10 0.97 1.82
N THR A 45 -13.38 0.60 1.90
CA THR A 45 -13.90 -0.29 2.94
C THR A 45 -13.26 -1.68 2.83
N LEU A 46 -13.19 -2.24 1.63
CA LEU A 46 -12.53 -3.52 1.39
C LEU A 46 -11.05 -3.47 1.79
N PHE A 47 -10.31 -2.42 1.40
CA PHE A 47 -8.92 -2.23 1.83
C PHE A 47 -8.79 -2.15 3.37
N ASN A 48 -9.69 -1.41 4.02
CA ASN A 48 -9.73 -1.32 5.48
C ASN A 48 -9.97 -2.70 6.13
N SER A 49 -10.85 -3.52 5.55
CA SER A 49 -11.14 -4.86 6.03
C SER A 49 -9.93 -5.80 5.83
N ILE A 50 -9.28 -5.75 4.67
CA ILE A 50 -8.10 -6.58 4.36
C ILE A 50 -6.95 -6.31 5.35
N VAL A 51 -6.69 -5.04 5.70
CA VAL A 51 -5.60 -4.71 6.64
C VAL A 51 -6.01 -4.77 8.12
N GLY A 52 -7.25 -5.15 8.44
CA GLY A 52 -7.73 -5.29 9.81
C GLY A 52 -8.08 -3.97 10.50
N THR A 53 -8.27 -2.87 9.74
CA THR A 53 -8.77 -1.58 10.30
C THR A 53 -10.25 -1.68 10.68
N HIS A 54 -11.02 -2.40 9.88
CA HIS A 54 -12.43 -2.69 10.16
C HIS A 54 -12.63 -4.21 10.18
N PRO A 55 -13.24 -4.77 11.23
CA PRO A 55 -13.62 -6.18 11.22
C PRO A 55 -14.66 -6.41 10.13
N ILE A 56 -14.58 -7.54 9.44
CA ILE A 56 -15.61 -8.01 8.53
C ILE A 56 -16.80 -8.55 9.32
N ASP A 57 -17.98 -8.54 8.72
CA ASP A 57 -19.20 -9.04 9.36
C ASP A 57 -19.42 -10.53 9.04
N GLN A 58 -19.03 -10.97 7.81
CA GLN A 58 -19.05 -12.36 7.36
C GLN A 58 -17.99 -12.59 6.30
N GLY A 59 -17.67 -13.87 6.02
CA GLY A 59 -16.66 -14.30 5.07
C GLY A 59 -15.29 -14.48 5.70
N SER A 60 -14.26 -14.61 4.87
CA SER A 60 -12.89 -14.82 5.33
C SER A 60 -11.89 -14.10 4.42
N ILE A 61 -10.74 -13.73 4.99
CA ILE A 61 -9.62 -13.12 4.26
C ILE A 61 -8.37 -13.92 4.61
N PHE A 62 -7.64 -14.38 3.59
CA PHE A 62 -6.41 -15.13 3.74
C PHE A 62 -5.25 -14.39 3.08
N PHE A 63 -4.12 -14.36 3.76
CA PHE A 63 -2.85 -13.86 3.24
C PHE A 63 -1.80 -14.95 3.35
N GLU A 64 -1.20 -15.36 2.21
CA GLU A 64 -0.31 -16.53 2.09
C GLU A 64 -0.93 -17.80 2.73
N GLY A 65 -2.24 -18.02 2.49
CA GLY A 65 -2.97 -19.17 3.04
C GLY A 65 -3.28 -19.09 4.53
N LYS A 66 -2.84 -18.03 5.23
CA LYS A 66 -3.15 -17.80 6.65
C LYS A 66 -4.36 -16.89 6.76
N GLU A 67 -5.35 -17.28 7.55
CA GLU A 67 -6.50 -16.42 7.82
C GLU A 67 -6.10 -15.19 8.64
N ILE A 68 -6.50 -14.00 8.13
CA ILE A 68 -6.20 -12.69 8.73
C ILE A 68 -7.44 -11.89 9.10
N SER A 69 -8.64 -12.44 8.90
CA SER A 69 -9.95 -11.77 9.05
C SER A 69 -10.14 -11.06 10.40
N SER A 70 -9.56 -11.62 11.47
CA SER A 70 -9.68 -11.10 12.84
C SER A 70 -8.38 -10.48 13.38
N LEU A 71 -7.33 -10.39 12.55
CA LEU A 71 -6.05 -9.86 13.01
C LEU A 71 -6.06 -8.33 13.05
N PRO A 72 -5.47 -7.71 14.08
CA PRO A 72 -5.30 -6.27 14.12
C PRO A 72 -4.22 -5.80 13.15
N VAL A 73 -4.30 -4.52 12.71
CA VAL A 73 -3.37 -3.92 11.73
C VAL A 73 -1.89 -4.23 11.98
N PRO A 74 -1.35 -4.13 13.22
CA PRO A 74 0.07 -4.44 13.45
C PRO A 74 0.43 -5.91 13.17
N ALA A 75 -0.50 -6.84 13.42
CA ALA A 75 -0.28 -8.26 13.16
C ALA A 75 -0.28 -8.55 11.65
N VAL A 76 -1.21 -7.95 10.91
CA VAL A 76 -1.27 -8.04 9.44
C VAL A 76 0.01 -7.44 8.82
N ALA A 77 0.44 -6.27 9.30
CA ALA A 77 1.67 -5.63 8.86
C ALA A 77 2.94 -6.48 9.13
N LYS A 78 2.98 -7.20 10.26
CA LYS A 78 4.10 -8.13 10.57
C LYS A 78 4.18 -9.30 9.58
N LEU A 79 3.08 -9.70 8.95
CA LEU A 79 3.06 -10.74 7.90
C LEU A 79 3.61 -10.23 6.56
N GLY A 80 3.76 -8.91 6.39
CA GLY A 80 4.27 -8.29 5.16
C GLY A 80 3.18 -7.68 4.27
N LEU A 81 1.94 -7.58 4.74
CA LEU A 81 0.86 -6.89 4.05
C LEU A 81 0.76 -5.46 4.57
N LEU A 82 1.15 -4.48 3.76
CA LEU A 82 1.12 -3.07 4.12
C LEU A 82 0.14 -2.29 3.24
N ARG A 83 -0.35 -1.17 3.75
CA ARG A 83 -1.19 -0.23 3.00
C ARG A 83 -0.62 1.18 3.11
N THR A 84 -0.57 1.89 1.97
CA THR A 84 -0.43 3.34 1.95
C THR A 84 -1.81 3.98 2.11
N PHE A 85 -1.85 5.22 2.61
CA PHE A 85 -3.10 5.92 2.84
C PHE A 85 -3.36 6.94 1.72
N GLN A 86 -4.64 7.26 1.48
CA GLN A 86 -5.04 8.29 0.54
C GLN A 86 -4.42 9.66 0.87
N GLN A 87 -4.33 10.00 2.17
CA GLN A 87 -3.55 11.15 2.64
C GLN A 87 -2.14 10.72 2.99
N THR A 88 -1.15 11.41 2.44
CA THR A 88 0.27 11.14 2.67
C THR A 88 0.60 11.24 4.17
N ARG A 89 1.10 10.14 4.75
CA ARG A 89 1.49 10.07 6.16
C ARG A 89 3.00 10.18 6.32
N ILE A 90 3.51 11.39 6.14
CA ILE A 90 4.89 11.74 6.38
C ILE A 90 5.01 12.61 7.64
N TYR A 91 6.15 12.57 8.27
CA TYR A 91 6.48 13.49 9.37
C TYR A 91 7.07 14.77 8.77
N GLU A 92 6.23 15.76 8.50
CA GLU A 92 6.58 16.98 7.77
C GLU A 92 7.78 17.75 8.36
N LYS A 93 7.93 17.73 9.69
CA LYS A 93 9.01 18.42 10.41
C LYS A 93 10.35 17.68 10.36
N LEU A 94 10.33 16.39 10.05
CA LEU A 94 11.51 15.56 9.87
C LEU A 94 12.02 15.66 8.42
N ASN A 95 13.33 15.46 8.22
CA ASN A 95 13.88 15.33 6.87
C ASN A 95 13.55 13.94 6.27
N CYS A 96 13.87 13.74 4.97
CA CYS A 96 13.55 12.50 4.28
C CYS A 96 14.22 11.28 4.94
N ILE A 97 15.51 11.36 5.28
CA ILE A 97 16.25 10.28 5.96
C ILE A 97 15.60 9.95 7.31
N GLN A 98 15.23 10.95 8.10
CA GLN A 98 14.58 10.73 9.39
C GLN A 98 13.21 10.06 9.23
N ASN A 99 12.43 10.43 8.20
CA ASN A 99 11.18 9.75 7.86
C ASN A 99 11.39 8.27 7.56
N MET A 100 12.43 7.94 6.78
CA MET A 100 12.80 6.55 6.47
C MET A 100 13.11 5.76 7.75
N LEU A 101 13.98 6.32 8.61
CA LEU A 101 14.42 5.66 9.84
C LEU A 101 13.27 5.42 10.83
N VAL A 102 12.38 6.40 11.00
CA VAL A 102 11.21 6.26 11.88
C VAL A 102 10.20 5.22 11.35
N SER A 103 10.15 5.02 10.03
CA SER A 103 9.23 4.04 9.42
C SER A 103 9.73 2.61 9.47
N SER A 104 11.00 2.39 9.79
CA SER A 104 11.57 1.05 9.87
C SER A 104 11.05 0.30 11.10
N LYS A 105 10.78 -1.02 10.93
CA LYS A 105 10.46 -1.88 12.08
C LYS A 105 11.68 -1.99 13.00
N PRO A 106 11.51 -1.88 14.32
CA PRO A 106 12.57 -2.28 15.25
C PRO A 106 12.78 -3.80 15.12
N GLU A 107 14.01 -4.23 14.94
CA GLU A 107 14.38 -5.67 14.83
C GLU A 107 14.07 -6.46 16.10
N ASN A 108 14.00 -5.77 17.25
CA ASN A 108 13.62 -6.37 18.53
C ASN A 108 12.53 -5.49 19.18
N ASP A 109 11.55 -6.11 19.85
CA ASP A 109 10.53 -5.44 20.69
C ASP A 109 11.15 -4.68 21.91
N THR A 110 12.46 -4.55 21.96
CA THR A 110 13.19 -3.74 22.94
C THR A 110 12.91 -2.26 22.67
N VAL A 111 12.33 -1.62 23.65
CA VAL A 111 12.14 -0.16 23.72
C VAL A 111 13.37 0.51 23.10
N PHE A 112 13.15 1.31 22.05
CA PHE A 112 14.18 2.11 21.40
C PHE A 112 15.01 2.78 22.49
N ASN A 113 16.26 2.37 22.62
CA ASN A 113 17.18 3.14 23.42
C ASN A 113 17.40 4.45 22.65
N VAL A 114 16.72 5.51 23.05
CA VAL A 114 16.70 6.83 22.37
C VAL A 114 18.10 7.37 22.13
N PHE A 115 19.10 6.77 22.80
CA PHE A 115 20.52 7.09 22.70
C PHE A 115 21.33 6.06 21.89
N ALA A 116 20.72 5.02 21.33
CA ALA A 116 21.45 4.05 20.52
C ALA A 116 21.84 4.67 19.17
N LYS A 117 23.09 4.41 18.75
CA LYS A 117 23.54 4.78 17.40
C LYS A 117 22.68 4.04 16.37
N ILE A 118 22.16 4.77 15.38
CA ILE A 118 21.43 4.19 14.26
C ILE A 118 22.37 3.23 13.53
N PRO A 119 21.97 1.96 13.27
CA PRO A 119 22.78 1.02 12.51
C PRO A 119 23.15 1.57 11.13
N ASP A 120 24.40 1.42 10.73
CA ASP A 120 24.88 1.91 9.43
C ASP A 120 24.11 1.23 8.28
N GLU A 121 23.76 -0.07 8.41
CA GLU A 121 22.94 -0.82 7.47
C GLU A 121 21.55 -0.20 7.24
N LEU A 122 20.90 0.30 8.28
CA LEU A 122 19.59 0.95 8.18
C LEU A 122 19.70 2.30 7.45
N THR A 123 20.80 3.01 7.66
CA THR A 123 21.10 4.26 6.95
C THR A 123 21.35 3.97 5.47
N ASP A 124 22.16 2.98 5.14
CA ASP A 124 22.47 2.57 3.78
C ASP A 124 21.20 2.13 3.02
N LYS A 125 20.35 1.33 3.66
CA LYS A 125 19.05 0.94 3.12
C LYS A 125 18.18 2.15 2.82
N SER A 126 18.09 3.09 3.76
CA SER A 126 17.33 4.33 3.61
C SER A 126 17.83 5.15 2.42
N GLU A 127 19.16 5.33 2.29
CA GLU A 127 19.75 6.05 1.17
C GLU A 127 19.50 5.35 -0.17
N ASN A 128 19.62 4.03 -0.22
CA ASN A 128 19.39 3.27 -1.45
C ASN A 128 17.92 3.36 -1.90
N LEU A 129 16.95 3.29 -0.98
CA LEU A 129 15.55 3.50 -1.30
C LEU A 129 15.25 4.94 -1.72
N LEU A 130 15.90 5.94 -1.11
CA LEU A 130 15.78 7.33 -1.55
C LEU A 130 16.41 7.55 -2.95
N LYS A 131 17.49 6.85 -3.30
CA LYS A 131 18.05 6.83 -4.67
C LYS A 131 17.03 6.20 -5.63
N PHE A 132 16.45 5.06 -5.26
CA PHE A 132 15.44 4.36 -6.07
C PHE A 132 14.26 5.25 -6.41
N VAL A 133 13.70 5.98 -5.44
CA VAL A 133 12.56 6.90 -5.69
C VAL A 133 12.99 8.27 -6.24
N GLY A 134 14.29 8.54 -6.39
CA GLY A 134 14.81 9.80 -6.95
C GLY A 134 14.84 10.97 -5.96
N LEU A 135 14.83 10.70 -4.66
CA LEU A 135 14.86 11.72 -3.60
C LEU A 135 16.20 11.84 -2.87
N TYR A 136 17.23 11.12 -3.30
CA TYR A 136 18.52 11.10 -2.61
C TYR A 136 19.15 12.49 -2.42
N GLN A 137 19.09 13.35 -3.46
CA GLN A 137 19.63 14.70 -3.38
C GLN A 137 18.84 15.60 -2.39
N LYS A 138 17.63 15.19 -2.03
CA LYS A 138 16.76 15.88 -1.08
C LYS A 138 16.70 15.21 0.29
N ARG A 139 17.55 14.22 0.56
CA ARG A 139 17.50 13.41 1.79
C ARG A 139 17.53 14.20 3.08
N ASN A 140 18.20 15.37 3.07
CA ASN A 140 18.30 16.28 4.21
C ASN A 140 17.24 17.39 4.22
N LEU A 141 16.39 17.48 3.17
CA LEU A 141 15.30 18.44 3.10
C LEU A 141 14.13 17.97 4.01
N ARG A 142 13.45 18.90 4.66
CA ARG A 142 12.25 18.58 5.42
C ARG A 142 11.20 18.00 4.49
N ALA A 143 10.52 16.95 4.94
CA ALA A 143 9.52 16.28 4.12
C ALA A 143 8.33 17.20 3.77
N GLY A 144 7.98 18.15 4.64
CA GLY A 144 6.96 19.17 4.38
C GLY A 144 7.32 20.14 3.24
N ASP A 145 8.62 20.32 2.92
CA ASP A 145 9.08 21.19 1.84
C ASP A 145 9.13 20.50 0.46
N LEU A 146 8.83 19.20 0.43
CA LEU A 146 8.70 18.43 -0.81
C LEU A 146 7.39 18.78 -1.54
N SER A 147 7.42 18.73 -2.88
CA SER A 147 6.16 18.77 -3.63
C SER A 147 5.29 17.55 -3.30
N PHE A 148 3.97 17.65 -3.48
CA PHE A 148 3.04 16.57 -3.16
C PHE A 148 3.42 15.23 -3.82
N GLY A 149 3.82 15.23 -5.11
CA GLY A 149 4.31 14.03 -5.78
C GLY A 149 5.59 13.46 -5.16
N GLN A 150 6.50 14.32 -4.67
CA GLN A 150 7.70 13.88 -3.96
C GLN A 150 7.38 13.32 -2.59
N GLN A 151 6.38 13.85 -1.91
CA GLN A 151 5.88 13.29 -0.64
C GLN A 151 5.31 11.88 -0.85
N LYS A 152 4.54 11.64 -1.93
CA LYS A 152 4.06 10.30 -2.31
C LYS A 152 5.20 9.32 -2.60
N LEU A 153 6.26 9.78 -3.26
CA LEU A 153 7.46 8.95 -3.47
C LEU A 153 8.20 8.66 -2.17
N LEU A 154 8.26 9.61 -1.24
CA LEU A 154 8.83 9.37 0.09
C LEU A 154 7.99 8.35 0.87
N GLU A 155 6.66 8.46 0.84
CA GLU A 155 5.75 7.50 1.47
C GLU A 155 5.96 6.08 0.91
N LEU A 156 6.10 5.94 -0.42
CA LEU A 156 6.44 4.67 -1.05
C LEU A 156 7.77 4.12 -0.53
N ALA A 157 8.81 4.95 -0.48
CA ALA A 157 10.11 4.55 0.04
C ALA A 157 10.04 4.10 1.51
N MET A 158 9.29 4.81 2.35
CA MET A 158 9.03 4.45 3.75
C MET A 158 8.35 3.08 3.87
N ALA A 159 7.37 2.78 3.01
CA ALA A 159 6.72 1.47 2.99
C ALA A 159 7.71 0.35 2.63
N LEU A 160 8.62 0.60 1.67
CA LEU A 160 9.64 -0.34 1.23
C LEU A 160 10.72 -0.63 2.30
N MET A 161 10.92 0.26 3.30
CA MET A 161 11.82 0.00 4.43
C MET A 161 11.48 -1.30 5.17
N ASN A 162 10.22 -1.69 5.17
CA ASN A 162 9.71 -2.87 5.88
C ASN A 162 9.65 -4.14 5.02
N GLU A 163 10.20 -4.12 3.81
CA GLU A 163 10.26 -5.26 2.88
C GLU A 163 8.90 -5.98 2.75
N PRO A 164 7.84 -5.26 2.37
CA PRO A 164 6.53 -5.87 2.29
C PRO A 164 6.49 -6.92 1.18
N LYS A 165 5.70 -7.97 1.38
CA LYS A 165 5.37 -8.94 0.33
C LYS A 165 4.28 -8.41 -0.59
N MET A 166 3.38 -7.61 -0.01
CA MET A 166 2.27 -6.99 -0.74
C MET A 166 2.00 -5.57 -0.24
N LEU A 167 1.75 -4.66 -1.17
CA LEU A 167 1.31 -3.29 -0.91
C LEU A 167 -0.10 -3.04 -1.46
N LEU A 168 -0.97 -2.52 -0.60
CA LEU A 168 -2.25 -1.94 -0.98
C LEU A 168 -2.06 -0.44 -1.17
N LEU A 169 -2.29 0.05 -2.39
CA LEU A 169 -2.08 1.45 -2.77
C LEU A 169 -3.44 2.11 -3.02
N ASP A 170 -3.76 3.12 -2.22
CA ASP A 170 -5.02 3.85 -2.31
C ASP A 170 -4.80 5.17 -3.05
N GLU A 171 -5.19 5.22 -4.33
CA GLU A 171 -5.07 6.38 -5.23
C GLU A 171 -3.64 6.98 -5.27
N PRO A 172 -2.61 6.20 -5.63
CA PRO A 172 -1.22 6.65 -5.57
C PRO A 172 -0.93 7.85 -6.48
N THR A 173 -1.77 8.13 -7.49
CA THR A 173 -1.60 9.26 -8.40
C THR A 173 -2.56 10.42 -8.16
N ALA A 174 -3.46 10.33 -7.17
CA ALA A 174 -4.41 11.41 -6.87
C ALA A 174 -3.70 12.71 -6.48
N GLY A 175 -4.14 13.82 -7.06
CA GLY A 175 -3.59 15.16 -6.78
C GLY A 175 -2.20 15.43 -7.38
N ILE A 176 -1.66 14.52 -8.20
CA ILE A 176 -0.35 14.67 -8.82
C ILE A 176 -0.45 15.34 -10.19
N ASN A 177 0.49 16.22 -10.47
CA ASN A 177 0.58 16.83 -11.79
C ASN A 177 0.70 15.75 -12.88
N PRO A 178 -0.11 15.80 -13.95
CA PRO A 178 -0.11 14.80 -15.02
C PRO A 178 1.27 14.48 -15.61
N THR A 179 2.17 15.47 -15.66
CA THR A 179 3.55 15.27 -16.16
C THR A 179 4.40 14.35 -15.27
N LEU A 180 4.04 14.20 -13.98
CA LEU A 180 4.77 13.38 -13.01
C LEU A 180 4.15 11.99 -12.84
N ILE A 181 2.94 11.76 -13.33
CA ILE A 181 2.23 10.48 -13.16
C ILE A 181 3.02 9.32 -13.76
N ASN A 182 3.59 9.48 -14.96
CA ASN A 182 4.38 8.45 -15.60
C ASN A 182 5.60 8.03 -14.73
N GLY A 183 6.22 9.00 -14.04
CA GLY A 183 7.32 8.71 -13.12
C GLY A 183 6.90 7.85 -11.93
N ILE A 184 5.67 8.01 -11.44
CA ILE A 184 5.13 7.16 -10.38
C ILE A 184 4.78 5.78 -10.91
N ILE A 185 4.14 5.68 -12.07
CA ILE A 185 3.85 4.41 -12.75
C ILE A 185 5.14 3.60 -12.90
N ASP A 186 6.21 4.22 -13.45
CA ASP A 186 7.51 3.57 -13.62
C ASP A 186 8.09 3.06 -12.30
N ARG A 187 7.94 3.82 -11.20
CA ARG A 187 8.39 3.38 -9.88
C ARG A 187 7.59 2.20 -9.35
N LEU A 188 6.26 2.20 -9.51
CA LEU A 188 5.41 1.09 -9.09
C LEU A 188 5.70 -0.19 -9.88
N ILE A 189 5.91 -0.08 -11.19
CA ILE A 189 6.35 -1.22 -12.03
C ILE A 189 7.70 -1.76 -11.56
N LYS A 190 8.65 -0.88 -11.22
CA LYS A 190 9.96 -1.29 -10.70
C LYS A 190 9.85 -1.92 -9.31
N VAL A 191 9.01 -1.39 -8.41
CA VAL A 191 8.72 -2.02 -7.11
C VAL A 191 8.27 -3.47 -7.30
N ASN A 192 7.36 -3.70 -8.23
CA ASN A 192 6.90 -5.05 -8.52
C ASN A 192 8.02 -5.93 -9.12
N LYS A 193 8.73 -5.44 -10.15
CA LYS A 193 9.69 -6.25 -10.91
C LYS A 193 11.03 -6.46 -10.18
N GLU A 194 11.56 -5.42 -9.54
CA GLU A 194 12.91 -5.45 -8.93
C GLU A 194 12.87 -5.97 -7.48
N PHE A 195 11.78 -5.70 -6.74
CA PHE A 195 11.62 -6.16 -5.35
C PHE A 195 10.68 -7.35 -5.21
N GLY A 196 9.99 -7.78 -6.29
CA GLY A 196 9.05 -8.91 -6.26
C GLY A 196 7.76 -8.64 -5.49
N ILE A 197 7.46 -7.36 -5.17
CA ILE A 197 6.33 -6.98 -4.33
C ILE A 197 5.03 -7.03 -5.12
N THR A 198 4.03 -7.72 -4.61
CA THR A 198 2.66 -7.73 -5.17
C THR A 198 1.97 -6.40 -4.88
N LEU A 199 1.26 -5.86 -5.87
CA LEU A 199 0.54 -4.60 -5.72
C LEU A 199 -0.96 -4.78 -5.95
N LEU A 200 -1.79 -4.28 -5.03
CA LEU A 200 -3.22 -4.10 -5.24
C LEU A 200 -3.53 -2.60 -5.19
N VAL A 201 -4.01 -2.04 -6.30
CA VAL A 201 -4.07 -0.60 -6.52
C VAL A 201 -5.51 -0.17 -6.72
N ILE A 202 -6.02 0.73 -5.88
CA ILE A 202 -7.24 1.49 -6.15
C ILE A 202 -6.86 2.72 -6.97
N GLU A 203 -7.48 2.90 -8.12
CA GLU A 203 -7.30 4.07 -8.97
C GLU A 203 -8.60 4.43 -9.69
N HIS A 204 -8.81 5.74 -9.89
CA HIS A 204 -9.91 6.27 -10.67
C HIS A 204 -9.49 6.65 -12.09
N ASN A 205 -8.20 6.87 -12.30
CA ASN A 205 -7.63 7.19 -13.60
C ASN A 205 -7.43 5.91 -14.41
N MET A 206 -8.34 5.66 -15.37
CA MET A 206 -8.28 4.47 -16.23
C MET A 206 -6.96 4.35 -16.99
N ARG A 207 -6.35 5.47 -17.41
CA ARG A 207 -5.05 5.44 -18.10
C ARG A 207 -3.95 4.88 -17.18
N VAL A 208 -3.97 5.24 -15.91
CA VAL A 208 -3.00 4.77 -14.92
C VAL A 208 -3.19 3.27 -14.68
N ILE A 209 -4.42 2.85 -14.38
CA ILE A 209 -4.68 1.46 -14.05
C ILE A 209 -4.40 0.50 -15.23
N MET A 210 -4.79 0.90 -16.44
CA MET A 210 -4.49 0.14 -17.67
C MET A 210 -2.99 0.07 -18.01
N SER A 211 -2.18 1.02 -17.49
CA SER A 211 -0.73 0.99 -17.66
C SER A 211 -0.02 0.14 -16.61
N LEU A 212 -0.67 -0.14 -15.49
CA LEU A 212 -0.08 -0.84 -14.34
C LEU A 212 -0.57 -2.29 -14.21
N ALA A 213 -1.89 -2.48 -14.25
CA ALA A 213 -2.52 -3.71 -13.80
C ALA A 213 -2.53 -4.78 -14.91
N GLN A 214 -2.26 -6.02 -14.52
CA GLN A 214 -2.41 -7.23 -15.34
C GLN A 214 -3.82 -7.81 -15.21
N LYS A 215 -4.48 -7.55 -14.08
CA LYS A 215 -5.85 -7.94 -13.81
C LYS A 215 -6.57 -6.78 -13.11
N ILE A 216 -7.84 -6.56 -13.46
CA ILE A 216 -8.64 -5.48 -12.90
C ILE A 216 -9.95 -6.06 -12.38
N PHE A 217 -10.31 -5.69 -11.16
CA PHE A 217 -11.61 -5.94 -10.55
C PHE A 217 -12.43 -4.65 -10.57
N CYS A 218 -13.73 -4.77 -10.92
CA CYS A 218 -14.67 -3.66 -10.91
C CYS A 218 -15.68 -3.84 -9.78
N LEU A 219 -15.66 -2.92 -8.81
CA LEU A 219 -16.57 -2.91 -7.66
C LEU A 219 -17.63 -1.82 -7.83
N ALA A 220 -18.91 -2.16 -7.65
CA ALA A 220 -19.98 -1.19 -7.60
C ALA A 220 -21.06 -1.63 -6.61
N HIS A 221 -21.64 -0.67 -5.90
CA HIS A 221 -22.67 -0.91 -4.88
C HIS A 221 -22.31 -1.96 -3.82
N GLY A 222 -21.03 -2.08 -3.50
CA GLY A 222 -20.52 -3.07 -2.55
C GLY A 222 -20.27 -4.45 -3.12
N GLU A 223 -20.56 -4.71 -4.39
CA GLU A 223 -20.44 -6.00 -5.05
C GLU A 223 -19.36 -5.98 -6.15
N LEU A 224 -18.75 -7.15 -6.39
CA LEU A 224 -17.85 -7.33 -7.53
C LEU A 224 -18.69 -7.58 -8.79
N LEU A 225 -18.66 -6.62 -9.73
CA LEU A 225 -19.45 -6.71 -10.96
C LEU A 225 -18.75 -7.47 -12.09
N ALA A 226 -17.44 -7.31 -12.20
CA ALA A 226 -16.68 -7.87 -13.30
C ALA A 226 -15.19 -7.96 -12.94
N GLU A 227 -14.50 -8.84 -13.62
CA GLU A 227 -13.04 -8.90 -13.67
C GLU A 227 -12.56 -9.00 -15.13
N GLY A 228 -11.34 -8.48 -15.39
CA GLY A 228 -10.75 -8.50 -16.73
C GLY A 228 -9.24 -8.35 -16.69
N THR A 229 -8.58 -8.53 -17.83
CA THR A 229 -7.14 -8.40 -18.07
C THR A 229 -6.86 -7.29 -19.09
#